data_9abbe8d935812a751a4b7782e49dc742
#
_entry.id   9abbe8d935812a751a4b7782e49dc742
#
_cell.length_a   1.000
_cell.length_b   1.000
_cell.length_c   1.000
_cell.angle_alpha   90.00
_cell.angle_beta   90.00
_cell.angle_gamma   90.00
#
_symmetry.space_group_name_H-M   'P 1'
#
loop_
_entity.id
_entity.type
_entity.pdbx_description
1 polymer ?
#
loop_
_entity_poly.entity_id
_entity_poly.type
_entity_poly.pdbx_seq_one_letter_code
_entity_poly.pdbx_strand_id
1 'polypeptide(L)'
;MAAASELFYAEGVQSVGIDRVIEHAGVAKATLYSAFGSKEELVRAYLQARHAATMQRMSDELEARYPTARERLVGVFEVQGLSFTNPGFRGCAFVGAKAEARPGGAVDEVADEYRAWLHGLFAGLAQEAGATDPKSLAQQLVLLYDGAGISAWMDRDPSAETAARTVAAALVDAAIPARTSAR
;
A
#
# COMPACT_ATOMS: atom_id res chain seq x y z
N MET A 1 3.65 -11.81 15.98
CA MET A 1 3.44 -10.89 14.83
C MET A 1 2.32 -9.88 15.09
N ALA A 2 1.10 -10.25 15.49
CA ALA A 2 0.00 -9.30 15.69
C ALA A 2 0.37 -8.11 16.59
N ALA A 3 0.91 -8.38 17.79
CA ALA A 3 1.36 -7.35 18.72
C ALA A 3 2.40 -6.37 18.14
N ALA A 4 3.40 -6.90 17.41
CA ALA A 4 4.39 -6.06 16.73
C ALA A 4 3.76 -5.20 15.63
N SER A 5 2.85 -5.79 14.83
CA SER A 5 2.15 -5.10 13.77
C SER A 5 1.29 -3.93 14.29
N GLU A 6 0.60 -4.16 15.40
CA GLU A 6 -0.22 -3.14 16.06
C GLU A 6 0.64 -1.98 16.57
N LEU A 7 1.66 -2.29 17.36
CA LEU A 7 2.53 -1.29 17.96
C LEU A 7 3.33 -0.50 16.90
N PHE A 8 3.97 -1.18 15.97
CA PHE A 8 4.77 -0.50 14.95
C PHE A 8 3.93 0.40 14.04
N TYR A 9 2.70 -0.01 13.74
CA TYR A 9 1.83 0.83 12.93
C TYR A 9 1.29 2.04 13.71
N ALA A 10 0.95 1.85 14.99
CA ALA A 10 0.39 2.91 15.81
C ALA A 10 1.41 3.95 16.26
N GLU A 11 2.65 3.53 16.55
CA GLU A 11 3.62 4.33 17.29
C GLU A 11 4.96 4.51 16.56
N GLY A 12 5.16 3.82 15.44
CA GLY A 12 6.40 3.87 14.66
C GLY A 12 7.40 2.77 15.03
N VAL A 13 8.22 2.38 14.05
CA VAL A 13 9.16 1.27 14.18
C VAL A 13 10.36 1.59 15.07
N GLN A 14 10.78 2.86 15.15
CA GLN A 14 11.90 3.28 16.00
C GLN A 14 11.46 3.49 17.45
N SER A 15 10.29 4.08 17.67
CA SER A 15 9.77 4.42 18.99
C SER A 15 9.44 3.18 19.83
N VAL A 16 9.05 2.09 19.19
CA VAL A 16 8.67 0.83 19.87
C VAL A 16 9.89 -0.02 20.15
N GLY A 17 10.23 -0.19 21.43
CA GLY A 17 11.29 -1.09 21.90
C GLY A 17 10.88 -2.57 21.85
N ILE A 18 11.87 -3.47 21.75
CA ILE A 18 11.62 -4.91 21.69
C ILE A 18 10.93 -5.43 22.98
N ASP A 19 11.30 -4.89 24.14
CA ASP A 19 10.73 -5.30 25.42
C ASP A 19 9.24 -4.95 25.50
N ARG A 20 8.81 -3.84 24.91
CA ARG A 20 7.39 -3.49 24.80
C ARG A 20 6.61 -4.45 23.90
N VAL A 21 7.22 -4.89 22.79
CA VAL A 21 6.60 -5.91 21.93
C VAL A 21 6.43 -7.23 22.68
N ILE A 22 7.45 -7.64 23.45
CA ILE A 22 7.44 -8.85 24.28
C ILE A 22 6.31 -8.79 25.33
N GLU A 23 6.22 -7.67 26.04
CA GLU A 23 5.17 -7.43 27.05
C GLU A 23 3.77 -7.49 26.43
N HIS A 24 3.57 -6.75 25.31
CA HIS A 24 2.28 -6.69 24.62
C HIS A 24 1.88 -8.05 24.02
N ALA A 25 2.86 -8.83 23.55
CA ALA A 25 2.64 -10.17 22.99
C ALA A 25 2.44 -11.25 24.06
N GLY A 26 2.81 -11.00 25.31
CA GLY A 26 2.75 -11.99 26.39
C GLY A 26 3.70 -13.19 26.20
N VAL A 27 4.86 -12.98 25.54
CA VAL A 27 5.82 -14.05 25.24
C VAL A 27 7.15 -13.83 25.96
N ALA A 28 7.93 -14.91 26.12
CA ALA A 28 9.28 -14.79 26.67
C ALA A 28 10.24 -14.12 25.67
N LYS A 29 11.21 -13.35 26.18
CA LYS A 29 12.24 -12.68 25.36
C LYS A 29 12.99 -13.66 24.45
N ALA A 30 13.35 -14.82 24.97
CA ALA A 30 14.02 -15.86 24.20
C ALA A 30 13.18 -16.36 23.01
N THR A 31 11.85 -16.44 23.16
CA THR A 31 10.94 -16.85 22.10
C THR A 31 10.97 -15.86 20.93
N LEU A 32 10.95 -14.55 21.21
CA LEU A 32 10.99 -13.53 20.17
C LEU A 32 12.31 -13.56 19.41
N TYR A 33 13.44 -13.62 20.13
CA TYR A 33 14.76 -13.68 19.50
C TYR A 33 15.00 -14.99 18.74
N SER A 34 14.47 -16.11 19.24
CA SER A 34 14.51 -17.38 18.50
C SER A 34 13.73 -17.33 17.18
N ALA A 35 12.61 -16.58 17.15
CA ALA A 35 11.75 -16.49 15.97
C ALA A 35 12.25 -15.48 14.93
N PHE A 36 12.82 -14.35 15.36
CA PHE A 36 13.14 -13.22 14.48
C PHE A 36 14.62 -12.81 14.51
N GLY A 37 15.40 -13.26 15.48
CA GLY A 37 16.82 -12.92 15.62
C GLY A 37 17.10 -11.50 16.09
N SER A 38 16.47 -10.48 15.50
CA SER A 38 16.68 -9.07 15.83
C SER A 38 15.40 -8.23 15.72
N LYS A 39 15.44 -6.99 16.22
CA LYS A 39 14.37 -6.01 15.99
C LYS A 39 14.22 -5.67 14.50
N GLU A 40 15.33 -5.56 13.78
CA GLU A 40 15.34 -5.27 12.36
C GLU A 40 14.61 -6.34 11.55
N GLU A 41 14.88 -7.62 11.84
CA GLU A 41 14.19 -8.73 11.19
C GLU A 41 12.72 -8.84 11.60
N LEU A 42 12.37 -8.44 12.82
CA LEU A 42 10.96 -8.33 13.22
C LEU A 42 10.25 -7.21 12.46
N VAL A 43 10.90 -6.07 12.22
CA VAL A 43 10.36 -4.98 11.40
C VAL A 43 10.24 -5.41 9.94
N ARG A 44 11.24 -6.12 9.40
CA ARG A 44 11.18 -6.74 8.08
C ARG A 44 9.94 -7.63 7.94
N ALA A 45 9.77 -8.56 8.86
CA ALA A 45 8.63 -9.49 8.86
C ALA A 45 7.27 -8.77 8.99
N TYR A 46 7.21 -7.69 9.78
CA TYR A 46 6.03 -6.84 9.87
C TYR A 46 5.67 -6.20 8.53
N LEU A 47 6.63 -5.57 7.85
CA LEU A 47 6.40 -4.92 6.56
C LEU A 47 6.07 -5.93 5.45
N GLN A 48 6.74 -7.09 5.43
CA GLN A 48 6.41 -8.19 4.50
C GLN A 48 4.99 -8.71 4.70
N ALA A 49 4.57 -8.90 5.93
CA ALA A 49 3.19 -9.31 6.22
C ALA A 49 2.16 -8.26 5.77
N ARG A 50 2.47 -6.98 5.95
CA ARG A 50 1.63 -5.88 5.45
C ARG A 50 1.59 -5.83 3.94
N HIS A 51 2.72 -6.03 3.27
CA HIS A 51 2.79 -6.11 1.81
C HIS A 51 1.91 -7.25 1.29
N ALA A 52 2.10 -8.45 1.80
CA ALA A 52 1.33 -9.62 1.40
C ALA A 52 -0.19 -9.42 1.60
N ALA A 53 -0.59 -8.87 2.77
CA ALA A 53 -2.00 -8.60 3.05
C ALA A 53 -2.59 -7.51 2.12
N THR A 54 -1.80 -6.50 1.75
CA THR A 54 -2.24 -5.45 0.82
C THR A 54 -2.39 -6.01 -0.59
N MET A 55 -1.42 -6.81 -1.05
CA MET A 55 -1.48 -7.48 -2.36
C MET A 55 -2.73 -8.37 -2.46
N GLN A 56 -2.93 -9.24 -1.47
CA GLN A 56 -4.06 -10.18 -1.47
C GLN A 56 -5.39 -9.45 -1.50
N ARG A 57 -5.59 -8.48 -0.59
CA ARG A 57 -6.82 -7.68 -0.56
C ARG A 57 -7.06 -6.94 -1.87
N MET A 58 -6.01 -6.32 -2.44
CA MET A 58 -6.12 -5.59 -3.70
C MET A 58 -6.55 -6.53 -4.84
N SER A 59 -5.94 -7.71 -4.96
CA SER A 59 -6.30 -8.70 -5.96
C SER A 59 -7.75 -9.16 -5.80
N ASP A 60 -8.12 -9.60 -4.60
CA ASP A 60 -9.45 -10.16 -4.32
C ASP A 60 -10.56 -9.13 -4.59
N GLU A 61 -10.41 -7.90 -4.10
CA GLU A 61 -11.40 -6.83 -4.29
C GLU A 61 -11.51 -6.40 -5.75
N LEU A 62 -10.38 -6.28 -6.46
CA LEU A 62 -10.39 -5.89 -7.87
C LEU A 62 -11.01 -6.97 -8.75
N GLU A 63 -10.70 -8.24 -8.51
CA GLU A 63 -11.25 -9.35 -9.27
C GLU A 63 -12.76 -9.52 -9.02
N ALA A 64 -13.18 -9.36 -7.76
CA ALA A 64 -14.58 -9.54 -7.40
C ALA A 64 -15.50 -8.41 -7.92
N ARG A 65 -15.00 -7.17 -8.04
CA ARG A 65 -15.83 -5.99 -8.25
C ARG A 65 -15.69 -5.34 -9.61
N TYR A 66 -14.57 -5.56 -10.32
CA TYR A 66 -14.26 -4.84 -11.56
C TYR A 66 -13.92 -5.81 -12.69
N PRO A 67 -14.81 -5.98 -13.69
CA PRO A 67 -14.65 -7.00 -14.74
C PRO A 67 -13.54 -6.65 -15.75
N THR A 68 -13.21 -5.38 -15.95
CA THR A 68 -12.21 -4.96 -16.94
C THR A 68 -10.99 -4.30 -16.31
N ALA A 69 -9.84 -4.40 -16.96
CA ALA A 69 -8.62 -3.72 -16.53
C ALA A 69 -8.79 -2.19 -16.42
N ARG A 70 -9.58 -1.59 -17.31
CA ARG A 70 -9.91 -0.16 -17.25
C ARG A 70 -10.66 0.19 -15.96
N GLU A 71 -11.65 -0.59 -15.58
CA GLU A 71 -12.39 -0.39 -14.34
C GLU A 71 -11.52 -0.66 -13.11
N ARG A 72 -10.64 -1.66 -13.18
CA ARG A 72 -9.68 -1.98 -12.12
C ARG A 72 -8.70 -0.83 -11.85
N LEU A 73 -8.22 -0.13 -12.88
CA LEU A 73 -7.35 1.06 -12.71
C LEU A 73 -7.98 2.12 -11.81
N VAL A 74 -9.27 2.38 -11.96
CA VAL A 74 -10.02 3.32 -11.11
C VAL A 74 -10.40 2.66 -9.78
N GLY A 75 -10.76 1.38 -9.80
CA GLY A 75 -11.11 0.57 -8.64
C GLY A 75 -10.01 0.46 -7.58
N VAL A 76 -8.72 0.54 -7.97
CA VAL A 76 -7.59 0.55 -7.03
C VAL A 76 -7.76 1.62 -5.95
N PHE A 77 -8.27 2.80 -6.31
CA PHE A 77 -8.48 3.91 -5.37
C PHE A 77 -9.65 3.64 -4.41
N GLU A 78 -10.71 2.99 -4.88
CA GLU A 78 -11.82 2.59 -4.03
C GLU A 78 -11.38 1.52 -3.02
N VAL A 79 -10.60 0.52 -3.46
CA VAL A 79 -10.03 -0.50 -2.57
C VAL A 79 -9.06 0.11 -1.55
N GLN A 80 -8.25 1.08 -1.96
CA GLN A 80 -7.40 1.85 -1.04
C GLN A 80 -8.26 2.58 0.01
N GLY A 81 -9.32 3.23 -0.43
CA GLY A 81 -10.25 4.00 0.40
C GLY A 81 -10.93 3.20 1.50
N LEU A 82 -11.09 1.88 1.34
CA LEU A 82 -11.61 1.01 2.41
C LEU A 82 -10.81 1.12 3.71
N SER A 83 -9.51 1.44 3.60
CA SER A 83 -8.67 1.64 4.78
C SER A 83 -8.81 3.02 5.42
N PHE A 84 -9.26 4.04 4.68
CA PHE A 84 -9.36 5.42 5.16
C PHE A 84 -10.43 5.61 6.23
N THR A 85 -11.47 4.78 6.20
CA THR A 85 -12.56 4.80 7.20
C THR A 85 -12.20 4.09 8.50
N ASN A 86 -11.05 3.42 8.56
CA ASN A 86 -10.61 2.76 9.78
C ASN A 86 -10.13 3.80 10.81
N PRO A 87 -10.68 3.84 12.04
CA PRO A 87 -10.24 4.78 13.07
C PRO A 87 -8.74 4.67 13.42
N GLY A 88 -8.14 3.50 13.17
CA GLY A 88 -6.70 3.25 13.33
C GLY A 88 -5.85 3.59 12.10
N PHE A 89 -6.42 4.20 11.05
CA PHE A 89 -5.65 4.55 9.86
C PHE A 89 -4.62 5.64 10.16
N ARG A 90 -3.35 5.35 9.83
CA ARG A 90 -2.20 6.23 10.04
C ARG A 90 -1.35 6.41 8.79
N GLY A 91 -1.99 6.31 7.63
CA GLY A 91 -1.28 6.41 6.36
C GLY A 91 -0.56 5.11 5.98
N CYS A 92 0.40 5.26 5.07
CA CYS A 92 1.16 4.13 4.54
C CYS A 92 2.24 3.67 5.54
N ALA A 93 2.18 2.41 5.96
CA ALA A 93 3.16 1.83 6.88
C ALA A 93 4.60 1.86 6.33
N PHE A 94 4.77 1.75 5.02
CA PHE A 94 6.09 1.81 4.36
C PHE A 94 6.68 3.21 4.37
N VAL A 95 5.85 4.22 4.14
CA VAL A 95 6.26 5.64 4.23
C VAL A 95 6.69 5.97 5.66
N GLY A 96 5.89 5.58 6.65
CA GLY A 96 6.23 5.80 8.07
C GLY A 96 7.53 5.09 8.46
N ALA A 97 7.66 3.80 8.14
CA ALA A 97 8.87 3.05 8.47
C ALA A 97 10.12 3.60 7.75
N LYS A 98 9.99 3.99 6.47
CA LYS A 98 11.11 4.54 5.68
C LYS A 98 11.56 5.92 6.20
N ALA A 99 10.65 6.75 6.69
CA ALA A 99 10.97 8.04 7.29
C ALA A 99 11.79 7.92 8.58
N GLU A 100 11.67 6.79 9.29
CA GLU A 100 12.39 6.51 10.54
C GLU A 100 13.66 5.68 10.34
N ALA A 101 13.78 4.95 9.24
CA ALA A 101 14.85 3.97 9.01
C ALA A 101 16.16 4.62 8.58
N ARG A 102 17.27 3.91 8.85
CA ARG A 102 18.55 4.23 8.24
C ARG A 102 18.56 3.72 6.79
N PRO A 103 19.12 4.49 5.86
CA PRO A 103 19.25 4.06 4.46
C PRO A 103 20.00 2.72 4.32
N GLY A 104 19.54 1.88 3.38
CA GLY A 104 20.20 0.62 3.01
C GLY A 104 19.92 -0.57 3.92
N GLY A 105 18.98 -0.45 4.86
CA GLY A 105 18.57 -1.55 5.74
C GLY A 105 17.34 -2.32 5.25
N ALA A 106 16.89 -3.27 6.07
CA ALA A 106 15.75 -4.14 5.81
C ALA A 106 14.46 -3.40 5.42
N VAL A 107 14.25 -2.21 5.99
CA VAL A 107 13.07 -1.37 5.67
C VAL A 107 13.11 -0.89 4.22
N ASP A 108 14.29 -0.46 3.73
CA ASP A 108 14.44 0.00 2.34
C ASP A 108 14.14 -1.13 1.36
N GLU A 109 14.71 -2.33 1.61
CA GLU A 109 14.50 -3.50 0.74
C GLU A 109 13.00 -3.83 0.61
N VAL A 110 12.28 -3.95 1.72
CA VAL A 110 10.85 -4.28 1.69
C VAL A 110 9.99 -3.13 1.14
N ALA A 111 10.37 -1.88 1.40
CA ALA A 111 9.68 -0.73 0.83
C ALA A 111 9.87 -0.66 -0.70
N ASP A 112 11.06 -1.00 -1.20
CA ASP A 112 11.34 -1.04 -2.63
C ASP A 112 10.59 -2.19 -3.33
N GLU A 113 10.46 -3.37 -2.68
CA GLU A 113 9.60 -4.47 -3.15
C GLU A 113 8.12 -4.05 -3.25
N TYR A 114 7.60 -3.39 -2.21
CA TYR A 114 6.24 -2.85 -2.22
C TYR A 114 6.03 -1.83 -3.34
N ARG A 115 6.99 -0.91 -3.54
CA ARG A 115 6.94 0.09 -4.61
C ARG A 115 6.99 -0.54 -6.00
N ALA A 116 7.86 -1.52 -6.19
CA ALA A 116 7.95 -2.27 -7.45
C ALA A 116 6.63 -2.99 -7.77
N TRP A 117 6.02 -3.63 -6.77
CA TRP A 117 4.70 -4.23 -6.92
C TRP A 117 3.63 -3.21 -7.32
N LEU A 118 3.55 -2.07 -6.63
CA LEU A 118 2.53 -1.06 -6.90
C LEU A 118 2.65 -0.48 -8.32
N HIS A 119 3.88 -0.19 -8.75
CA HIS A 119 4.16 0.22 -10.12
C HIS A 119 3.80 -0.88 -11.13
N GLY A 120 4.11 -2.14 -10.82
CA GLY A 120 3.78 -3.29 -11.66
C GLY A 120 2.27 -3.49 -11.80
N LEU A 121 1.52 -3.34 -10.73
CA LEU A 121 0.05 -3.43 -10.74
C LEU A 121 -0.56 -2.40 -11.71
N PHE A 122 -0.22 -1.12 -11.56
CA PHE A 122 -0.75 -0.08 -12.43
C PHE A 122 -0.28 -0.24 -13.88
N ALA A 123 0.98 -0.58 -14.10
CA ALA A 123 1.52 -0.76 -15.46
C ALA A 123 0.88 -1.96 -16.16
N GLY A 124 0.68 -3.07 -15.47
CA GLY A 124 0.02 -4.26 -16.00
C GLY A 124 -1.43 -3.97 -16.38
N LEU A 125 -2.20 -3.35 -15.48
CA LEU A 125 -3.59 -2.96 -15.75
C LEU A 125 -3.68 -1.94 -16.90
N ALA A 126 -2.78 -0.96 -16.96
CA ALA A 126 -2.73 0.03 -18.03
C ALA A 126 -2.43 -0.61 -19.40
N GLN A 127 -1.51 -1.57 -19.43
CA GLN A 127 -1.19 -2.33 -20.64
C GLN A 127 -2.38 -3.18 -21.09
N GLU A 128 -3.01 -3.92 -20.17
CA GLU A 128 -4.20 -4.74 -20.45
C GLU A 128 -5.38 -3.88 -20.93
N ALA A 129 -5.55 -2.70 -20.36
CA ALA A 129 -6.59 -1.75 -20.76
C ALA A 129 -6.32 -1.06 -22.11
N GLY A 130 -5.13 -1.23 -22.70
CA GLY A 130 -4.76 -0.65 -24.00
C GLY A 130 -4.33 0.82 -23.93
N ALA A 131 -3.73 1.25 -22.83
CA ALA A 131 -3.19 2.60 -22.71
C ALA A 131 -2.08 2.85 -23.74
N THR A 132 -2.03 4.05 -24.32
CA THR A 132 -1.03 4.44 -25.32
C THR A 132 0.39 4.43 -24.73
N ASP A 133 0.54 4.88 -23.48
CA ASP A 133 1.78 4.81 -22.71
C ASP A 133 1.49 4.27 -21.30
N PRO A 134 1.51 2.93 -21.13
CA PRO A 134 1.20 2.30 -19.85
C PRO A 134 2.13 2.70 -18.71
N LYS A 135 3.40 2.98 -19.01
CA LYS A 135 4.38 3.37 -17.98
C LYS A 135 4.12 4.78 -17.46
N SER A 136 3.85 5.72 -18.35
CA SER A 136 3.51 7.10 -17.97
C SER A 136 2.23 7.13 -17.16
N LEU A 137 1.18 6.43 -17.60
CA LEU A 137 -0.08 6.33 -16.86
C LEU A 137 0.15 5.71 -15.46
N ALA A 138 0.90 4.62 -15.37
CA ALA A 138 1.20 3.99 -14.09
C ALA A 138 1.93 4.94 -13.13
N GLN A 139 2.89 5.72 -13.62
CA GLN A 139 3.62 6.69 -12.80
C GLN A 139 2.68 7.78 -12.24
N GLN A 140 1.77 8.29 -13.06
CA GLN A 140 0.77 9.29 -12.65
C GLN A 140 -0.19 8.71 -11.60
N LEU A 141 -0.68 7.48 -11.82
CA LEU A 141 -1.59 6.82 -10.89
C LEU A 141 -0.92 6.44 -9.57
N VAL A 142 0.36 6.05 -9.57
CA VAL A 142 1.12 5.81 -8.33
C VAL A 142 1.29 7.10 -7.54
N LEU A 143 1.61 8.23 -8.20
CA LEU A 143 1.69 9.53 -7.54
C LEU A 143 0.36 9.93 -6.89
N LEU A 144 -0.74 9.70 -7.61
CA LEU A 144 -2.09 9.97 -7.11
C LEU A 144 -2.46 9.05 -5.94
N TYR A 145 -2.10 7.77 -5.99
CA TYR A 145 -2.31 6.79 -4.93
C TYR A 145 -1.60 7.20 -3.63
N ASP A 146 -0.34 7.61 -3.74
CA ASP A 146 0.42 8.11 -2.60
C ASP A 146 -0.23 9.37 -2.03
N GLY A 147 -0.61 10.33 -2.89
CA GLY A 147 -1.28 11.56 -2.50
C GLY A 147 -2.61 11.32 -1.78
N ALA A 148 -3.43 10.42 -2.29
CA ALA A 148 -4.71 10.06 -1.67
C ALA A 148 -4.54 9.52 -0.24
N GLY A 149 -3.57 8.61 -0.04
CA GLY A 149 -3.27 8.07 1.28
C GLY A 149 -2.74 9.10 2.28
N ILE A 150 -1.91 10.03 1.80
CA ILE A 150 -1.39 11.14 2.62
C ILE A 150 -2.50 12.11 3.00
N SER A 151 -3.34 12.54 2.04
CA SER A 151 -4.45 13.46 2.29
C SER A 151 -5.47 12.86 3.26
N ALA A 152 -5.88 11.60 3.05
CA ALA A 152 -6.81 10.93 3.95
C ALA A 152 -6.30 10.90 5.41
N TRP A 153 -4.99 10.71 5.59
CA TRP A 153 -4.39 10.68 6.91
C TRP A 153 -4.23 12.07 7.54
N MET A 154 -3.72 13.04 6.78
CA MET A 154 -3.42 14.39 7.29
C MET A 154 -4.70 15.18 7.59
N ASP A 155 -5.67 15.09 6.68
CA ASP A 155 -6.92 15.84 6.77
C ASP A 155 -7.98 15.06 7.59
N ARG A 156 -7.73 13.79 7.90
CA ARG A 156 -8.67 12.86 8.56
C ARG A 156 -10.01 12.77 7.82
N ASP A 157 -9.91 12.84 6.49
CA ASP A 157 -11.07 12.88 5.61
C ASP A 157 -11.01 11.70 4.61
N PRO A 158 -11.91 10.71 4.73
CA PRO A 158 -11.97 9.60 3.79
C PRO A 158 -12.41 10.01 2.38
N SER A 159 -12.94 11.22 2.18
CA SER A 159 -13.35 11.73 0.85
C SER A 159 -12.17 11.89 -0.12
N ALA A 160 -10.93 11.83 0.36
CA ALA A 160 -9.73 11.75 -0.47
C ALA A 160 -9.78 10.58 -1.49
N GLU A 161 -10.45 9.47 -1.12
CA GLU A 161 -10.72 8.36 -2.04
C GLU A 161 -11.53 8.83 -3.26
N THR A 162 -12.65 9.48 -3.03
CA THR A 162 -13.55 9.94 -4.10
C THR A 162 -12.87 10.97 -5.01
N ALA A 163 -12.09 11.89 -4.44
CA ALA A 163 -11.31 12.86 -5.19
C ALA A 163 -10.25 12.17 -6.07
N ALA A 164 -9.49 11.23 -5.50
CA ALA A 164 -8.48 10.49 -6.23
C ALA A 164 -9.10 9.64 -7.34
N ARG A 165 -10.22 8.97 -7.09
CA ARG A 165 -10.94 8.18 -8.08
C ARG A 165 -11.43 9.02 -9.25
N THR A 166 -11.90 10.23 -9.00
CA THR A 166 -12.31 11.18 -10.05
C THR A 166 -11.14 11.57 -10.93
N VAL A 167 -9.99 11.90 -10.36
CA VAL A 167 -8.78 12.23 -11.11
C VAL A 167 -8.25 11.01 -11.87
N ALA A 168 -8.24 9.84 -11.24
CA ALA A 168 -7.82 8.58 -11.88
C ALA A 168 -8.67 8.27 -13.12
N ALA A 169 -10.00 8.43 -13.03
CA ALA A 169 -10.89 8.24 -14.17
C ALA A 169 -10.53 9.17 -15.34
N ALA A 170 -10.28 10.46 -15.07
CA ALA A 170 -9.87 11.41 -16.09
C ALA A 170 -8.53 11.04 -16.76
N LEU A 171 -7.54 10.59 -15.96
CA LEU A 171 -6.24 10.13 -16.49
C LEU A 171 -6.40 8.88 -17.36
N VAL A 172 -7.19 7.92 -16.91
CA VAL A 172 -7.49 6.68 -17.65
C VAL A 172 -8.22 6.98 -18.95
N ASP A 173 -9.21 7.89 -18.92
CA ASP A 173 -9.95 8.30 -20.12
C ASP A 173 -9.06 9.00 -21.15
N ALA A 174 -8.13 9.81 -20.70
CA ALA A 174 -7.18 10.50 -21.58
C ALA A 174 -6.12 9.56 -22.18
N ALA A 175 -5.69 8.52 -21.42
CA ALA A 175 -4.61 7.63 -21.84
C ALA A 175 -5.07 6.43 -22.66
N ILE A 176 -6.35 6.03 -22.55
CA ILE A 176 -6.91 4.85 -23.21
C ILE A 176 -7.89 5.29 -24.28
N PRO A 177 -7.55 5.17 -25.57
CA PRO A 177 -8.44 5.55 -26.68
C PRO A 177 -9.79 4.84 -26.60
N ALA A 178 -10.87 5.56 -26.91
CA ALA A 178 -12.17 4.93 -27.09
C ALA A 178 -12.05 3.85 -28.18
N ARG A 179 -12.55 2.63 -27.91
CA ARG A 179 -12.61 1.60 -28.97
C ARG A 179 -13.47 2.12 -30.10
N THR A 180 -12.82 2.49 -31.21
CA THR A 180 -13.54 2.80 -32.45
C THR A 180 -14.27 1.52 -32.85
N SER A 181 -15.58 1.51 -32.71
CA SER A 181 -16.40 0.41 -33.23
C SER A 181 -16.18 0.38 -34.74
N ALA A 182 -15.38 -0.59 -35.21
CA ALA A 182 -15.34 -0.89 -36.64
C ALA A 182 -16.77 -1.26 -37.06
N ARG A 183 -17.34 -0.42 -37.93
CA ARG A 183 -18.62 -0.74 -38.60
C ARG A 183 -18.41 -1.85 -39.61
#